data_fa8a28daea1721492b396a3dfca17695
#
_entry.id   fa8a28daea1721492b396a3dfca17695
#
_cell.length_a   1.000
_cell.length_b   1.000
_cell.length_c   1.000
_cell.angle_alpha   90.00
_cell.angle_beta   90.00
_cell.angle_gamma   90.00
#
_symmetry.space_group_name_H-M   'P 1'
#
loop_
_entity.id
_entity.type
_entity.pdbx_description
1 polymer ?
#
loop_
_entity_poly.entity_id
_entity_poly.type
_entity_poly.pdbx_seq_one_letter_code
_entity_poly.pdbx_strand_id
1 'polypeptide(L)'
;MKRDFTFDRPFEQKPYGGGSCAIFRKIACVGDSLASGELEIVRGEERSYLDLYDYSWGQFLGRMTGAKVYNFSRGGMSASEYTGGWAEENGCFDEEKKCQAYVIALGVNDLLNMGQEVGGVADIGGDKKTFARYYSEIVLRYKK
;
A
#
# COMPACT_ATOMS: atom_id res chain seq x y z
N MET A 1 -22.77 -20.11 17.24
CA MET A 1 -22.95 -19.73 15.82
C MET A 1 -21.69 -20.15 15.08
N LYS A 2 -21.75 -21.18 14.21
CA LYS A 2 -20.59 -21.57 13.39
C LYS A 2 -20.39 -20.50 12.33
N ARG A 3 -19.20 -19.90 12.25
CA ARG A 3 -18.84 -18.96 11.21
C ARG A 3 -18.84 -19.71 9.88
N ASP A 4 -19.60 -19.22 8.92
CA ASP A 4 -19.59 -19.75 7.57
C ASP A 4 -18.45 -19.08 6.80
N PHE A 5 -17.37 -19.84 6.54
CA PHE A 5 -16.19 -19.37 5.83
C PHE A 5 -16.31 -19.53 4.31
N THR A 6 -17.47 -19.88 3.80
CA THR A 6 -17.68 -20.00 2.33
C THR A 6 -17.49 -18.67 1.60
N PHE A 7 -17.60 -17.54 2.32
CA PHE A 7 -17.35 -16.20 1.79
C PHE A 7 -15.88 -15.79 1.79
N ASP A 8 -14.98 -16.57 2.41
CA ASP A 8 -13.55 -16.26 2.49
C ASP A 8 -12.73 -16.83 1.32
N ARG A 9 -13.39 -17.25 0.24
CA ARG A 9 -12.74 -17.73 -0.99
C ARG A 9 -12.81 -16.66 -2.10
N PRO A 10 -11.90 -15.69 -2.10
CA PRO A 10 -11.98 -14.53 -3.00
C PRO A 10 -11.89 -14.90 -4.49
N PHE A 11 -11.35 -16.09 -4.82
CA PHE A 11 -11.22 -16.54 -6.20
C PHE A 11 -12.42 -17.33 -6.72
N GLU A 12 -13.31 -17.82 -5.86
CA GLU A 12 -14.50 -18.56 -6.26
C GLU A 12 -15.74 -17.65 -6.42
N GLN A 13 -15.69 -16.44 -5.86
CA GLN A 13 -16.77 -15.47 -5.99
C GLN A 13 -16.60 -14.66 -7.28
N LYS A 14 -17.63 -14.61 -8.11
CA LYS A 14 -17.69 -13.64 -9.20
C LYS A 14 -17.74 -12.25 -8.59
N PRO A 15 -16.76 -11.37 -8.89
CA PRO A 15 -16.78 -10.01 -8.37
C PRO A 15 -17.99 -9.27 -8.92
N TYR A 16 -18.84 -8.78 -8.04
CA TYR A 16 -19.93 -7.88 -8.39
C TYR A 16 -19.42 -6.45 -8.34
N GLY A 17 -19.31 -5.83 -9.49
CA GLY A 17 -18.99 -4.42 -9.75
C GLY A 17 -18.25 -3.68 -8.64
N GLY A 18 -17.09 -3.14 -8.91
CA GLY A 18 -16.22 -2.51 -7.93
C GLY A 18 -16.75 -1.22 -7.30
N GLY A 19 -18.07 -1.02 -7.29
CA GLY A 19 -18.70 0.18 -6.73
C GLY A 19 -18.10 1.46 -7.33
N SER A 20 -17.90 2.47 -6.51
CA SER A 20 -17.31 3.75 -6.95
C SER A 20 -15.87 3.65 -7.48
N CYS A 21 -15.15 2.58 -7.14
CA CYS A 21 -13.79 2.36 -7.67
C CYS A 21 -13.79 1.93 -9.15
N ALA A 22 -14.91 1.45 -9.69
CA ALA A 22 -15.02 1.01 -11.08
C ALA A 22 -14.86 2.15 -12.12
N ILE A 23 -14.87 3.42 -11.68
CA ILE A 23 -14.61 4.57 -12.56
C ILE A 23 -13.13 4.70 -12.95
N PHE A 24 -12.22 4.09 -12.18
CA PHE A 24 -10.79 4.18 -12.43
C PHE A 24 -10.30 3.04 -13.32
N ARG A 25 -9.38 3.37 -14.24
CA ARG A 25 -8.71 2.41 -15.13
C ARG A 25 -7.36 1.96 -14.60
N LYS A 26 -6.70 2.85 -13.86
CA LYS A 26 -5.41 2.58 -13.21
C LYS A 26 -5.47 3.05 -11.77
N ILE A 27 -5.10 2.18 -10.84
CA ILE A 27 -5.04 2.46 -9.40
C ILE A 27 -3.67 2.04 -8.90
N ALA A 28 -3.07 2.82 -8.00
CA ALA A 28 -1.87 2.42 -7.28
C ALA A 28 -2.17 2.25 -5.79
N CYS A 29 -1.61 1.19 -5.20
CA CYS A 29 -1.58 0.94 -3.77
C CYS A 29 -0.17 1.20 -3.27
N VAL A 30 0.00 2.19 -2.41
CA VAL A 30 1.26 2.55 -1.75
C VAL A 30 1.12 2.16 -0.29
N GLY A 31 2.00 1.29 0.22
CA GLY A 31 1.82 0.83 1.58
C GLY A 31 2.90 -0.09 2.12
N ASP A 32 2.60 -0.68 3.23
CA ASP A 32 3.43 -1.63 3.97
C ASP A 32 2.97 -3.09 3.76
N SER A 33 3.23 -3.95 4.74
CA SER A 33 2.84 -5.37 4.74
C SER A 33 1.36 -5.61 4.50
N LEU A 34 0.49 -4.71 5.02
CA LEU A 34 -0.96 -4.83 4.83
C LEU A 34 -1.38 -4.61 3.38
N ALA A 35 -0.61 -3.83 2.63
CA ALA A 35 -0.89 -3.52 1.23
C ALA A 35 -0.12 -4.42 0.26
N SER A 36 1.05 -4.96 0.66
CA SER A 36 1.83 -5.89 -0.16
C SER A 36 1.24 -7.30 -0.22
N GLY A 37 0.35 -7.64 0.72
CA GLY A 37 -0.15 -9.01 0.89
C GLY A 37 0.88 -9.91 1.57
N GLU A 38 1.64 -9.36 2.51
CA GLU A 38 2.69 -10.10 3.22
C GLU A 38 2.15 -11.34 3.93
N LEU A 39 2.83 -12.44 3.72
CA LEU A 39 2.59 -13.73 4.38
C LEU A 39 3.73 -14.03 5.34
N GLU A 40 3.40 -14.32 6.59
CA GLU A 40 4.34 -14.88 7.54
C GLU A 40 4.43 -16.40 7.35
N ILE A 41 5.64 -16.90 7.17
CA ILE A 41 5.94 -18.33 7.05
C ILE A 41 6.65 -18.76 8.32
N VAL A 42 6.05 -19.69 9.07
CA VAL A 42 6.60 -20.22 10.32
C VAL A 42 7.08 -21.66 10.09
N ARG A 43 8.36 -21.92 10.34
CA ARG A 43 8.96 -23.26 10.29
C ARG A 43 9.69 -23.55 11.61
N GLY A 44 8.99 -24.21 12.53
CA GLY A 44 9.50 -24.36 13.90
C GLY A 44 9.58 -22.99 14.60
N GLU A 45 10.78 -22.60 15.01
CA GLU A 45 11.03 -21.28 15.63
C GLU A 45 11.39 -20.19 14.60
N GLU A 46 11.68 -20.58 13.37
CA GLU A 46 12.06 -19.65 12.31
C GLU A 46 10.82 -18.97 11.72
N ARG A 47 10.92 -17.65 11.55
CA ARG A 47 9.90 -16.84 10.87
C ARG A 47 10.53 -16.14 9.66
N SER A 48 9.85 -16.19 8.56
CA SER A 48 10.19 -15.45 7.35
C SER A 48 8.96 -14.78 6.77
N TYR A 49 9.16 -13.75 5.98
CA TYR A 49 8.09 -12.94 5.40
C TYR A 49 8.24 -12.87 3.89
N LEU A 50 7.12 -12.92 3.20
CA LEU A 50 7.07 -12.87 1.75
C LEU A 50 5.90 -12.00 1.30
N ASP A 51 6.19 -10.99 0.49
CA ASP A 51 5.18 -10.16 -0.15
C ASP A 51 4.50 -10.93 -1.29
N LEU A 52 3.20 -11.20 -1.14
CA LEU A 52 2.37 -11.90 -2.13
C LEU A 52 1.40 -10.93 -2.79
N TYR A 53 1.91 -10.06 -3.64
CA TYR A 53 1.16 -8.96 -4.28
C TYR A 53 -0.15 -9.41 -4.92
N ASP A 54 -0.19 -10.58 -5.57
CA ASP A 54 -1.39 -11.12 -6.23
C ASP A 54 -2.54 -11.40 -5.26
N TYR A 55 -2.22 -11.61 -3.99
CA TYR A 55 -3.18 -11.87 -2.91
C TYR A 55 -3.52 -10.63 -2.10
N SER A 56 -2.94 -9.48 -2.45
CA SER A 56 -3.22 -8.22 -1.77
C SER A 56 -4.65 -7.72 -2.05
N TRP A 57 -5.18 -6.93 -1.12
CA TRP A 57 -6.49 -6.31 -1.29
C TRP A 57 -6.55 -5.40 -2.53
N GLY A 58 -5.44 -4.77 -2.89
CA GLY A 58 -5.36 -3.94 -4.09
C GLY A 58 -5.56 -4.73 -5.36
N GLN A 59 -4.92 -5.90 -5.49
CA GLN A 59 -5.12 -6.78 -6.65
C GLN A 59 -6.53 -7.39 -6.65
N PHE A 60 -7.11 -7.65 -5.48
CA PHE A 60 -8.51 -8.05 -5.41
C PHE A 60 -9.44 -6.96 -5.96
N LEU A 61 -9.21 -5.70 -5.58
CA LEU A 61 -9.93 -4.56 -6.12
C LEU A 61 -9.79 -4.47 -7.65
N GLY A 62 -8.59 -4.68 -8.17
CA GLY A 62 -8.34 -4.73 -9.61
C GLY A 62 -9.17 -5.80 -10.33
N ARG A 63 -9.24 -7.00 -9.77
CA ARG A 63 -10.08 -8.08 -10.32
C ARG A 63 -11.57 -7.75 -10.27
N MET A 64 -12.02 -7.06 -9.22
CA MET A 64 -13.44 -6.64 -9.10
C MET A 64 -13.83 -5.56 -10.09
N THR A 65 -12.94 -4.64 -10.39
CA THR A 65 -13.22 -3.43 -11.21
C THR A 65 -12.79 -3.55 -12.64
N GLY A 66 -11.90 -4.49 -12.97
CA GLY A 66 -11.19 -4.54 -14.24
C GLY A 66 -10.10 -3.46 -14.38
N ALA A 67 -9.78 -2.73 -13.30
CA ALA A 67 -8.71 -1.74 -13.29
C ALA A 67 -7.34 -2.43 -13.26
N LYS A 68 -6.34 -1.82 -13.92
CA LYS A 68 -4.94 -2.17 -13.72
C LYS A 68 -4.49 -1.63 -12.37
N VAL A 69 -4.03 -2.51 -11.49
CA VAL A 69 -3.52 -2.10 -10.17
C VAL A 69 -2.00 -2.27 -10.14
N TYR A 70 -1.31 -1.20 -9.76
CA TYR A 70 0.09 -1.23 -9.39
C TYR A 70 0.21 -1.33 -7.86
N ASN A 71 1.00 -2.27 -7.41
CA ASN A 71 1.30 -2.41 -5.98
C ASN A 71 2.70 -1.85 -5.71
N PHE A 72 2.76 -0.66 -5.10
CA PHE A 72 3.95 0.06 -4.68
C PHE A 72 4.15 -0.08 -3.17
N SER A 73 4.07 -1.31 -2.69
CA SER A 73 4.14 -1.64 -1.27
C SER A 73 5.24 -2.67 -1.00
N ARG A 74 5.68 -2.73 0.24
CA ARG A 74 6.65 -3.73 0.71
C ARG A 74 6.43 -3.96 2.21
N GLY A 75 6.61 -5.18 2.69
CA GLY A 75 6.65 -5.50 4.11
C GLY A 75 7.59 -4.58 4.89
N GLY A 76 7.14 -4.09 6.03
CA GLY A 76 7.91 -3.17 6.87
C GLY A 76 8.08 -1.74 6.37
N MET A 77 7.51 -1.36 5.22
CA MET A 77 7.70 -0.04 4.62
C MET A 77 7.23 1.09 5.54
N SER A 78 8.06 2.12 5.65
CA SER A 78 7.73 3.41 6.27
C SER A 78 7.65 4.52 5.23
N ALA A 79 6.97 5.62 5.55
CA ALA A 79 6.91 6.80 4.68
C ALA A 79 8.30 7.43 4.48
N SER A 80 9.15 7.38 5.52
CA SER A 80 10.52 7.87 5.45
C SER A 80 11.40 7.06 4.52
N GLU A 81 11.31 5.72 4.51
CA GLU A 81 12.03 4.86 3.56
C GLU A 81 11.50 5.02 2.14
N TYR A 82 10.17 5.10 2.00
CA TYR A 82 9.52 5.29 0.71
C TYR A 82 10.05 6.53 -0.02
N THR A 83 10.15 7.67 0.69
CA THR A 83 10.67 8.93 0.16
C THR A 83 12.19 8.99 0.13
N GLY A 84 12.86 8.15 0.91
CA GLY A 84 14.31 8.11 1.05
C GLY A 84 15.06 7.45 -0.13
N GLY A 85 14.35 7.10 -1.21
CA GLY A 85 14.94 6.55 -2.43
C GLY A 85 14.27 5.27 -2.92
N TRP A 86 13.66 4.50 -2.02
CA TRP A 86 13.08 3.21 -2.41
C TRP A 86 12.05 3.34 -3.55
N ALA A 87 11.20 4.36 -3.50
CA ALA A 87 10.17 4.55 -4.52
C ALA A 87 10.74 4.87 -5.90
N GLU A 88 11.83 5.64 -5.97
CA GLU A 88 12.57 5.92 -7.21
C GLU A 88 13.23 4.66 -7.76
N GLU A 89 13.97 3.96 -6.91
CA GLU A 89 14.71 2.75 -7.29
C GLU A 89 13.78 1.66 -7.84
N ASN A 90 12.52 1.63 -7.36
CA ASN A 90 11.51 0.68 -7.81
C ASN A 90 10.57 1.25 -8.89
N GLY A 91 10.86 2.44 -9.40
CA GLY A 91 10.11 3.06 -10.49
C GLY A 91 8.65 3.34 -10.12
N CYS A 92 8.37 3.66 -8.85
CA CYS A 92 7.00 3.96 -8.40
C CYS A 92 6.47 5.28 -8.97
N PHE A 93 7.38 6.15 -9.40
CA PHE A 93 7.06 7.46 -9.99
C PHE A 93 7.24 7.51 -11.51
N ASP A 94 7.45 6.36 -12.16
CA ASP A 94 7.57 6.29 -13.61
C ASP A 94 6.30 6.80 -14.29
N GLU A 95 6.43 7.63 -15.31
CA GLU A 95 5.30 8.26 -15.99
C GLU A 95 4.33 7.22 -16.59
N GLU A 96 4.83 6.10 -17.07
CA GLU A 96 4.02 5.00 -17.62
C GLU A 96 3.16 4.29 -16.55
N LYS A 97 3.55 4.38 -15.28
CA LYS A 97 2.85 3.84 -14.11
C LYS A 97 1.91 4.84 -13.44
N LYS A 98 1.81 6.04 -13.97
CA LYS A 98 0.91 7.08 -13.46
C LYS A 98 -0.54 6.58 -13.42
N CYS A 99 -1.19 6.81 -12.30
CA CYS A 99 -2.54 6.31 -12.00
C CYS A 99 -3.54 7.45 -11.84
N GLN A 100 -4.83 7.10 -11.98
CA GLN A 100 -5.94 8.01 -11.75
C GLN A 100 -6.29 8.11 -10.26
N ALA A 101 -5.97 7.06 -9.49
CA ALA A 101 -6.18 7.03 -8.04
C ALA A 101 -4.99 6.37 -7.35
N TYR A 102 -4.66 6.88 -6.17
CA TYR A 102 -3.62 6.36 -5.30
C TYR A 102 -4.21 6.13 -3.92
N VAL A 103 -4.06 4.90 -3.41
CA VAL A 103 -4.41 4.56 -2.03
C VAL A 103 -3.11 4.47 -1.24
N ILE A 104 -2.88 5.43 -0.36
CA ILE A 104 -1.65 5.51 0.43
C ILE A 104 -1.96 5.03 1.85
N ALA A 105 -1.44 3.86 2.21
CA ALA A 105 -1.66 3.17 3.48
C ALA A 105 -0.31 2.93 4.17
N LEU A 106 0.33 4.01 4.62
CA LEU A 106 1.58 4.01 5.37
C LEU A 106 1.36 4.67 6.74
N GLY A 107 2.24 4.40 7.68
CA GLY A 107 2.29 5.06 8.99
C GLY A 107 2.42 4.11 10.17
N VAL A 108 1.96 2.86 10.04
CA VAL A 108 2.07 1.87 11.13
C VAL A 108 3.54 1.66 11.51
N ASN A 109 4.41 1.44 10.52
CA ASN A 109 5.83 1.24 10.77
C ASN A 109 6.52 2.52 11.25
N ASP A 110 6.15 3.68 10.70
CA ASP A 110 6.70 4.96 11.14
C ASP A 110 6.42 5.22 12.62
N LEU A 111 5.15 5.04 13.02
CA LEU A 111 4.69 5.45 14.35
C LEU A 111 4.95 4.39 15.43
N LEU A 112 4.64 3.11 15.14
CA LEU A 112 4.69 2.05 16.12
C LEU A 112 6.06 1.36 16.18
N ASN A 113 6.70 1.11 15.04
CA ASN A 113 7.95 0.37 15.00
C ASN A 113 9.17 1.29 15.10
N MET A 114 9.13 2.47 14.49
CA MET A 114 10.23 3.42 14.47
C MET A 114 10.09 4.53 15.53
N GLY A 115 8.91 4.66 16.16
CA GLY A 115 8.64 5.71 17.15
C GLY A 115 8.75 7.13 16.58
N GLN A 116 8.49 7.28 15.29
CA GLN A 116 8.62 8.57 14.61
C GLN A 116 7.59 9.57 15.13
N GLU A 117 7.99 10.83 15.31
CA GLU A 117 7.06 11.91 15.66
C GLU A 117 6.01 12.08 14.54
N VAL A 118 4.74 12.20 14.91
CA VAL A 118 3.65 12.42 13.96
C VAL A 118 3.85 13.72 13.19
N GLY A 119 4.19 14.81 13.90
CA GLY A 119 4.31 16.14 13.30
C GLY A 119 2.96 16.79 13.03
N GLY A 120 2.97 17.84 12.20
CA GLY A 120 1.77 18.60 11.87
C GLY A 120 1.88 19.35 10.54
N VAL A 121 0.88 20.17 10.25
CA VAL A 121 0.80 20.94 8.99
C VAL A 121 2.02 21.84 8.77
N ALA A 122 2.60 22.36 9.85
CA ALA A 122 3.81 23.19 9.79
C ALA A 122 5.06 22.44 9.27
N ASP A 123 5.06 21.11 9.33
CA ASP A 123 6.19 20.30 8.88
C ASP A 123 6.13 19.97 7.38
N ILE A 124 5.00 20.27 6.72
CA ILE A 124 4.81 20.02 5.27
C ILE A 124 5.78 20.87 4.46
N GLY A 125 6.61 20.21 3.66
CA GLY A 125 7.62 20.87 2.84
C GLY A 125 8.84 21.39 3.62
N GLY A 126 8.90 21.15 4.93
CA GLY A 126 10.03 21.49 5.80
C GLY A 126 11.07 20.38 5.91
N ASP A 127 12.09 20.64 6.76
CA ASP A 127 13.20 19.70 6.96
C ASP A 127 13.03 18.79 8.20
N LYS A 128 12.02 19.04 9.02
CA LYS A 128 11.77 18.28 10.24
C LYS A 128 11.39 16.84 9.87
N LYS A 129 12.08 15.87 10.47
CA LYS A 129 11.87 14.44 10.20
C LYS A 129 10.64 13.90 10.92
N THR A 130 9.43 14.25 10.44
CA THR A 130 8.16 13.79 11.00
C THR A 130 7.39 12.93 9.98
N PHE A 131 6.47 12.12 10.46
CA PHE A 131 5.58 11.35 9.58
C PHE A 131 4.78 12.27 8.63
N ALA A 132 4.22 13.37 9.16
CA ALA A 132 3.46 14.34 8.36
C ALA A 132 4.29 14.91 7.18
N ARG A 133 5.57 15.21 7.41
CA ARG A 133 6.47 15.68 6.36
C ARG A 133 6.66 14.63 5.27
N TYR A 134 7.02 13.39 5.63
CA TYR A 134 7.26 12.32 4.65
C TYR A 134 5.98 11.92 3.91
N TYR A 135 4.88 11.77 4.65
CA TYR A 135 3.60 11.42 4.04
C TYR A 135 3.11 12.49 3.05
N SER A 136 3.25 13.76 3.41
CA SER A 136 2.90 14.87 2.50
C SER A 136 3.77 14.91 1.25
N GLU A 137 5.05 14.56 1.36
CA GLU A 137 5.96 14.45 0.22
C GLU A 137 5.47 13.38 -0.77
N ILE A 138 5.05 12.20 -0.29
CA ILE A 138 4.47 11.15 -1.12
C ILE A 138 3.24 11.68 -1.87
N VAL A 139 2.31 12.31 -1.15
CA VAL A 139 1.09 12.86 -1.74
C VAL A 139 1.40 13.90 -2.81
N LEU A 140 2.32 14.82 -2.53
CA LEU A 140 2.72 15.87 -3.46
C LEU A 140 3.41 15.34 -4.72
N ARG A 141 4.17 14.25 -4.59
CA ARG A 141 4.82 13.60 -5.75
C ARG A 141 3.82 12.92 -6.67
N TYR A 142 2.80 12.26 -6.13
CA TYR A 142 1.76 11.63 -6.94
C TYR A 142 0.72 12.61 -7.50
N LYS A 143 0.63 13.80 -6.95
CA LYS A 143 -0.28 14.86 -7.44
C LYS A 143 0.23 15.55 -8.72
N LYS A 144 1.50 15.43 -9.03
CA LYS A 144 2.11 16.03 -10.23
C LYS A 144 1.72 15.23 -11.47
#